data_26314e3306eede27fae784ddebf92fa4
#
_entry.id   26314e3306eede27fae784ddebf92fa4
#
_cell.length_a   1.000
_cell.length_b   1.000
_cell.length_c   1.000
_cell.angle_alpha   90.00
_cell.angle_beta   90.00
_cell.angle_gamma   90.00
#
_symmetry.space_group_name_H-M   'P 1'
#
loop_
_entity.id
_entity.type
_entity.pdbx_description
1 polymer ?
#
loop_
_entity_poly.entity_id
_entity_poly.type
_entity_poly.pdbx_seq_one_letter_code
_entity_poly.pdbx_strand_id
1 'polypeptide(L)'
;MSDSIMKPSAKISRLLQGIPLPKVVKAHQQFENGSVGNIEAEVRRAVSELPQYQEIRAGMSIAVTGGSRGIDRIAAVTKTVCAMLKEKGAAPFIVPTMGSHGGATAAGQLHILETIGITEESMGVPIRSSMETVNIGALSNGLPLCIDRYAHEADGIVLINRVKPHTSFKGKYESGLMKMMAIGLGKQEGAQNYHRCGFKNMSQIIEEAGNL
;
A
#
# COMPACT_ATOMS: atom_id res chain seq x y z
N MET A 1 17.12 -16.64 -27.03
CA MET A 1 16.98 -17.15 -25.67
C MET A 1 15.95 -18.26 -25.72
N SER A 2 16.36 -19.50 -25.45
CA SER A 2 15.50 -20.68 -25.54
C SER A 2 14.58 -20.68 -24.32
N ASP A 3 13.27 -20.51 -24.54
CA ASP A 3 12.23 -20.71 -23.56
C ASP A 3 12.26 -22.18 -23.11
N SER A 4 12.94 -22.49 -22.01
CA SER A 4 12.85 -23.80 -21.40
C SER A 4 11.48 -23.89 -20.70
N ILE A 5 10.48 -24.36 -21.44
CA ILE A 5 9.17 -24.70 -20.88
C ILE A 5 9.42 -25.82 -19.86
N MET A 6 9.27 -25.50 -18.57
CA MET A 6 9.34 -26.51 -17.50
C MET A 6 8.28 -27.59 -17.76
N LYS A 7 8.72 -28.82 -17.99
CA LYS A 7 7.79 -29.96 -18.09
C LYS A 7 7.09 -30.19 -16.75
N PRO A 8 5.76 -30.30 -16.73
CA PRO A 8 5.04 -30.56 -15.48
C PRO A 8 5.51 -31.89 -14.86
N SER A 9 5.50 -31.98 -13.54
CA SER A 9 5.83 -33.22 -12.84
C SER A 9 4.88 -34.35 -13.26
N ALA A 10 5.33 -35.61 -13.20
CA ALA A 10 4.50 -36.76 -13.53
C ALA A 10 3.19 -36.84 -12.73
N LYS A 11 3.20 -36.31 -11.50
CA LYS A 11 2.02 -36.19 -10.64
C LYS A 11 1.00 -35.20 -11.21
N ILE A 12 1.44 -34.02 -11.67
CA ILE A 12 0.58 -33.00 -12.30
C ILE A 12 0.03 -33.52 -13.63
N SER A 13 0.86 -34.17 -14.46
CA SER A 13 0.43 -34.75 -15.72
C SER A 13 -0.67 -35.83 -15.52
N ARG A 14 -0.58 -36.64 -14.46
CA ARG A 14 -1.63 -37.62 -14.11
C ARG A 14 -2.94 -36.92 -13.69
N LEU A 15 -2.87 -35.87 -12.85
CA LEU A 15 -4.05 -35.13 -12.38
C LEU A 15 -4.79 -34.44 -13.52
N LEU A 16 -4.08 -34.03 -14.56
CA LEU A 16 -4.63 -33.35 -15.74
C LEU A 16 -5.03 -34.31 -16.88
N GLN A 17 -4.79 -35.61 -16.71
CA GLN A 17 -5.13 -36.59 -17.72
C GLN A 17 -6.63 -36.65 -17.97
N GLY A 18 -7.06 -36.48 -19.21
CA GLY A 18 -8.47 -36.46 -19.61
C GLY A 18 -9.22 -35.14 -19.35
N ILE A 19 -8.56 -34.12 -18.80
CA ILE A 19 -9.17 -32.79 -18.67
C ILE A 19 -8.91 -32.01 -19.96
N PRO A 20 -9.97 -31.61 -20.71
CA PRO A 20 -9.78 -30.85 -21.93
C PRO A 20 -9.25 -29.44 -21.58
N LEU A 21 -8.11 -29.07 -22.15
CA LEU A 21 -7.61 -27.70 -21.99
C LEU A 21 -8.49 -26.74 -22.77
N PRO A 22 -8.84 -25.59 -22.17
CA PRO A 22 -9.61 -24.55 -22.86
C PRO A 22 -8.80 -24.01 -24.05
N LYS A 23 -9.50 -23.67 -25.13
CA LYS A 23 -8.89 -22.92 -26.22
C LYS A 23 -8.55 -21.51 -25.75
N VAL A 24 -7.35 -21.06 -26.03
CA VAL A 24 -6.90 -19.70 -25.74
C VAL A 24 -6.56 -18.96 -27.03
N VAL A 25 -6.78 -17.67 -27.03
CA VAL A 25 -6.38 -16.77 -28.12
C VAL A 25 -5.40 -15.74 -27.58
N LYS A 26 -4.47 -15.34 -28.43
CA LYS A 26 -3.57 -14.23 -28.12
C LYS A 26 -4.36 -12.93 -28.27
N ALA A 27 -4.49 -12.16 -27.17
CA ALA A 27 -5.08 -10.83 -27.20
C ALA A 27 -3.99 -9.78 -27.01
N HIS A 28 -4.12 -8.66 -27.70
CA HIS A 28 -3.29 -7.47 -27.53
C HIS A 28 -4.18 -6.33 -27.07
N GLN A 29 -3.92 -5.83 -25.86
CA GLN A 29 -4.65 -4.70 -25.29
C GLN A 29 -3.75 -3.46 -25.34
N GLN A 30 -4.23 -2.40 -25.97
CA GLN A 30 -3.58 -1.10 -25.94
C GLN A 30 -4.16 -0.27 -24.79
N PHE A 31 -3.28 0.32 -23.99
CA PHE A 31 -3.64 1.26 -22.96
C PHE A 31 -3.19 2.66 -23.37
N GLU A 32 -3.97 3.67 -23.00
CA GLU A 32 -3.52 5.05 -23.11
C GLU A 32 -2.30 5.24 -22.22
N ASN A 33 -1.22 5.72 -22.79
CA ASN A 33 0.05 5.88 -22.10
C ASN A 33 0.25 7.36 -21.71
N GLY A 34 -0.50 7.81 -20.69
CA GLY A 34 -0.33 9.12 -20.08
C GLY A 34 0.91 9.13 -19.16
N SER A 35 2.10 9.21 -19.72
CA SER A 35 3.33 9.28 -18.91
C SER A 35 3.54 10.69 -18.34
N VAL A 36 3.89 10.77 -17.06
CA VAL A 36 4.35 12.01 -16.41
C VAL A 36 5.85 12.18 -16.69
N GLY A 37 6.23 13.26 -17.39
CA GLY A 37 7.62 13.49 -17.78
C GLY A 37 8.54 13.77 -16.59
N ASN A 38 8.12 14.69 -15.71
CA ASN A 38 8.87 15.04 -14.50
C ASN A 38 8.05 14.72 -13.25
N ILE A 39 8.36 13.59 -12.62
CA ILE A 39 7.65 13.11 -11.41
C ILE A 39 7.80 14.09 -10.25
N GLU A 40 9.00 14.60 -10.01
CA GLU A 40 9.24 15.51 -8.88
C GLU A 40 8.41 16.79 -9.02
N ALA A 41 8.43 17.41 -10.18
CA ALA A 41 7.66 18.63 -10.43
C ALA A 41 6.15 18.39 -10.26
N GLU A 42 5.63 17.26 -10.76
CA GLU A 42 4.22 16.95 -10.65
C GLU A 42 3.79 16.62 -9.21
N VAL A 43 4.62 15.88 -8.46
CA VAL A 43 4.35 15.61 -7.04
C VAL A 43 4.36 16.92 -6.24
N ARG A 44 5.35 17.80 -6.48
CA ARG A 44 5.42 19.09 -5.82
C ARG A 44 4.18 19.94 -6.11
N ARG A 45 3.76 20.01 -7.37
CA ARG A 45 2.55 20.73 -7.76
C ARG A 45 1.33 20.15 -7.02
N ALA A 46 1.07 18.85 -7.16
CA ALA A 46 -0.11 18.21 -6.61
C ALA A 46 -0.18 18.29 -5.07
N VAL A 47 0.95 18.11 -4.38
CA VAL A 47 0.99 18.19 -2.91
C VAL A 47 0.81 19.65 -2.44
N SER A 48 1.39 20.63 -3.14
CA SER A 48 1.26 22.05 -2.78
C SER A 48 -0.18 22.58 -2.90
N GLU A 49 -1.00 21.97 -3.74
CA GLU A 49 -2.41 22.31 -3.93
C GLU A 49 -3.32 21.75 -2.82
N LEU A 50 -2.82 20.81 -1.97
CA LEU A 50 -3.59 20.26 -0.87
C LEU A 50 -3.71 21.27 0.27
N PRO A 51 -4.93 21.61 0.73
CA PRO A 51 -5.12 22.50 1.88
C PRO A 51 -4.37 22.02 3.12
N GLN A 52 -4.37 20.71 3.38
CA GLN A 52 -3.71 20.07 4.53
C GLN A 52 -2.17 20.26 4.50
N TYR A 53 -1.57 20.39 3.31
CA TYR A 53 -0.14 20.67 3.22
C TYR A 53 0.21 22.05 3.79
N GLN A 54 -0.72 23.02 3.72
CA GLN A 54 -0.53 24.35 4.28
C GLN A 54 -0.60 24.36 5.81
N GLU A 55 -1.20 23.36 6.42
CA GLU A 55 -1.32 23.20 7.87
C GLU A 55 -0.06 22.63 8.51
N ILE A 56 0.86 22.06 7.71
CA ILE A 56 2.11 21.48 8.20
C ILE A 56 3.03 22.59 8.72
N ARG A 57 3.54 22.40 9.93
CA ARG A 57 4.39 23.33 10.66
C ARG A 57 5.71 22.68 11.04
N ALA A 58 6.71 23.53 11.34
CA ALA A 58 7.98 23.07 11.86
C ALA A 58 7.81 22.30 13.18
N GLY A 59 8.56 21.22 13.30
CA GLY A 59 8.54 20.32 14.45
C GLY A 59 7.48 19.23 14.43
N MET A 60 6.47 19.30 13.55
CA MET A 60 5.47 18.22 13.43
C MET A 60 6.12 16.91 12.96
N SER A 61 5.79 15.82 13.64
CA SER A 61 6.13 14.46 13.21
C SER A 61 5.10 13.97 12.19
N ILE A 62 5.55 13.58 11.00
CA ILE A 62 4.65 13.17 9.91
C ILE A 62 4.99 11.76 9.45
N ALA A 63 4.04 10.84 9.60
CA ALA A 63 4.16 9.49 9.08
C ALA A 63 3.84 9.45 7.59
N VAL A 64 4.77 8.98 6.76
CA VAL A 64 4.58 8.77 5.32
C VAL A 64 4.40 7.30 5.04
N THR A 65 3.31 6.92 4.38
CA THR A 65 2.98 5.51 4.17
C THR A 65 3.80 4.87 3.07
N GLY A 66 4.40 3.71 3.34
CA GLY A 66 5.14 2.88 2.39
C GLY A 66 4.35 1.61 2.02
N GLY A 67 3.77 1.57 0.82
CA GLY A 67 3.05 0.39 0.31
C GLY A 67 3.99 -0.69 -0.25
N SER A 68 3.45 -1.90 -0.52
CA SER A 68 4.26 -3.07 -0.87
C SER A 68 4.67 -3.16 -2.34
N ARG A 69 3.97 -2.54 -3.27
CA ARG A 69 4.25 -2.65 -4.73
C ARG A 69 3.20 -1.95 -5.61
N GLY A 70 3.49 -1.93 -6.90
CA GLY A 70 2.50 -1.62 -7.93
C GLY A 70 2.34 -0.15 -8.27
N ILE A 71 3.27 0.70 -7.84
CA ILE A 71 3.33 2.12 -8.21
C ILE A 71 4.66 2.34 -8.94
N ASP A 72 4.58 2.82 -10.19
CA ASP A 72 5.78 3.19 -10.94
C ASP A 72 6.51 4.32 -10.23
N ARG A 73 7.83 4.20 -10.16
CA ARG A 73 8.72 5.21 -9.55
C ARG A 73 8.31 5.66 -8.14
N ILE A 74 7.73 4.76 -7.33
CA ILE A 74 7.26 5.06 -5.97
C ILE A 74 8.37 5.67 -5.09
N ALA A 75 9.62 5.23 -5.25
CA ALA A 75 10.74 5.78 -4.50
C ALA A 75 10.93 7.28 -4.79
N ALA A 76 10.82 7.71 -6.05
CA ALA A 76 10.92 9.13 -6.41
C ALA A 76 9.75 9.94 -5.84
N VAL A 77 8.53 9.42 -5.90
CA VAL A 77 7.34 10.05 -5.29
C VAL A 77 7.53 10.21 -3.79
N THR A 78 7.87 9.14 -3.08
CA THR A 78 8.05 9.15 -1.63
C THR A 78 9.17 10.09 -1.21
N LYS A 79 10.31 10.07 -1.92
CA LYS A 79 11.44 10.97 -1.66
C LYS A 79 11.04 12.42 -1.81
N THR A 80 10.31 12.77 -2.86
CA THR A 80 9.84 14.14 -3.10
C THR A 80 8.91 14.61 -1.98
N VAL A 81 7.95 13.77 -1.57
CA VAL A 81 7.05 14.09 -0.45
C VAL A 81 7.84 14.31 0.83
N CYS A 82 8.79 13.42 1.18
CA CYS A 82 9.64 13.59 2.36
C CYS A 82 10.46 14.89 2.31
N ALA A 83 11.01 15.24 1.14
CA ALA A 83 11.74 16.49 0.95
C ALA A 83 10.84 17.72 1.19
N MET A 84 9.64 17.73 0.63
CA MET A 84 8.67 18.82 0.82
C MET A 84 8.27 19.00 2.29
N LEU A 85 8.09 17.92 3.02
CA LEU A 85 7.79 17.96 4.46
C LEU A 85 8.96 18.55 5.25
N LYS A 86 10.19 18.15 4.92
CA LYS A 86 11.42 18.72 5.53
C LYS A 86 11.58 20.20 5.21
N GLU A 87 11.25 20.66 4.01
CA GLU A 87 11.27 22.06 3.61
C GLU A 87 10.30 22.93 4.45
N LYS A 88 9.20 22.33 4.94
CA LYS A 88 8.29 22.93 5.93
C LYS A 88 8.84 22.90 7.37
N GLY A 89 10.00 22.28 7.59
CA GLY A 89 10.58 22.10 8.93
C GLY A 89 9.95 20.95 9.73
N ALA A 90 9.09 20.12 9.13
CA ALA A 90 8.53 18.93 9.77
C ALA A 90 9.59 17.82 9.87
N ALA A 91 9.34 16.84 10.73
CA ALA A 91 10.13 15.64 10.94
C ALA A 91 9.43 14.41 10.34
N PRO A 92 9.49 14.21 9.00
CA PRO A 92 8.89 13.05 8.37
C PRO A 92 9.63 11.76 8.69
N PHE A 93 8.90 10.66 8.76
CA PHE A 93 9.41 9.30 8.80
C PHE A 93 8.50 8.38 8.00
N ILE A 94 9.05 7.27 7.50
CA ILE A 94 8.27 6.30 6.71
C ILE A 94 7.80 5.16 7.61
N VAL A 95 6.54 4.75 7.42
CA VAL A 95 5.99 3.54 8.03
C VAL A 95 5.56 2.56 6.94
N PRO A 96 5.97 1.27 7.02
CA PRO A 96 5.46 0.25 6.11
C PRO A 96 3.96 0.05 6.34
N THR A 97 3.14 0.23 5.30
CA THR A 97 1.68 0.17 5.36
C THR A 97 1.16 -0.84 4.36
N MET A 98 1.35 -2.11 4.66
CA MET A 98 1.10 -3.18 3.73
C MET A 98 0.36 -4.38 4.36
N GLY A 99 -0.31 -4.15 5.49
CA GLY A 99 -1.11 -5.17 6.17
C GLY A 99 -0.24 -6.34 6.63
N SER A 100 -0.57 -7.56 6.17
CA SER A 100 0.14 -8.81 6.49
C SER A 100 1.29 -9.17 5.52
N HIS A 101 1.64 -8.32 4.57
CA HIS A 101 2.75 -8.59 3.65
C HIS A 101 4.09 -8.70 4.40
N GLY A 102 5.12 -9.19 3.71
CA GLY A 102 6.45 -9.37 4.33
C GLY A 102 6.47 -10.43 5.44
N GLY A 103 5.64 -11.47 5.31
CA GLY A 103 5.50 -12.50 6.32
C GLY A 103 4.94 -12.00 7.65
N ALA A 104 4.25 -10.84 7.62
CA ALA A 104 3.70 -10.18 8.80
C ALA A 104 4.78 -9.92 9.89
N THR A 105 5.96 -9.54 9.47
CA THR A 105 7.07 -9.16 10.36
C THR A 105 7.61 -7.78 10.01
N ALA A 106 8.09 -7.04 11.00
CA ALA A 106 8.70 -5.73 10.81
C ALA A 106 9.90 -5.78 9.83
N ALA A 107 10.78 -6.78 9.99
CA ALA A 107 11.92 -6.98 9.11
C ALA A 107 11.50 -7.33 7.67
N GLY A 108 10.49 -8.19 7.50
CA GLY A 108 9.98 -8.54 6.18
C GLY A 108 9.30 -7.37 5.46
N GLN A 109 8.62 -6.49 6.19
CA GLN A 109 8.04 -5.27 5.62
C GLN A 109 9.11 -4.26 5.22
N LEU A 110 10.16 -4.09 6.05
CA LEU A 110 11.31 -3.27 5.72
C LEU A 110 12.01 -3.78 4.46
N HIS A 111 12.27 -5.08 4.38
CA HIS A 111 12.89 -5.70 3.20
C HIS A 111 12.07 -5.44 1.91
N ILE A 112 10.74 -5.48 1.97
CA ILE A 112 9.90 -5.13 0.82
C ILE A 112 10.12 -3.68 0.38
N LEU A 113 10.21 -2.72 1.30
CA LEU A 113 10.51 -1.32 0.96
C LEU A 113 11.88 -1.19 0.30
N GLU A 114 12.89 -1.89 0.81
CA GLU A 114 14.24 -1.92 0.21
C GLU A 114 14.20 -2.40 -1.24
N THR A 115 13.43 -3.46 -1.54
CA THR A 115 13.33 -4.02 -2.92
C THR A 115 12.74 -3.04 -3.93
N ILE A 116 12.01 -2.02 -3.47
CA ILE A 116 11.44 -0.97 -4.32
C ILE A 116 12.19 0.36 -4.22
N GLY A 117 13.39 0.34 -3.62
CA GLY A 117 14.30 1.49 -3.52
C GLY A 117 13.95 2.49 -2.42
N ILE A 118 13.12 2.11 -1.45
CA ILE A 118 12.79 2.92 -0.28
C ILE A 118 13.66 2.46 0.89
N THR A 119 14.74 3.20 1.15
CA THR A 119 15.67 3.00 2.27
C THR A 119 15.86 4.31 3.03
N GLU A 120 16.32 4.28 4.26
CA GLU A 120 16.62 5.51 5.01
C GLU A 120 17.63 6.39 4.28
N GLU A 121 18.67 5.79 3.67
CA GLU A 121 19.68 6.50 2.90
C GLU A 121 19.06 7.18 1.66
N SER A 122 18.26 6.45 0.85
CA SER A 122 17.68 6.98 -0.39
C SER A 122 16.62 8.03 -0.14
N MET A 123 15.86 7.92 0.96
CA MET A 123 14.78 8.84 1.34
C MET A 123 15.26 10.01 2.19
N GLY A 124 16.38 9.86 2.90
CA GLY A 124 16.93 10.88 3.82
C GLY A 124 16.05 11.12 5.05
N VAL A 125 15.27 10.12 5.45
CA VAL A 125 14.39 10.11 6.62
C VAL A 125 14.37 8.71 7.27
N PRO A 126 14.08 8.59 8.59
CA PRO A 126 13.97 7.29 9.24
C PRO A 126 12.82 6.43 8.68
N ILE A 127 12.97 5.11 8.74
CA ILE A 127 11.90 4.14 8.49
C ILE A 127 11.57 3.44 9.82
N ARG A 128 10.36 3.68 10.33
CA ARG A 128 9.89 3.05 11.57
C ARG A 128 9.02 1.85 11.23
N SER A 129 9.58 0.65 11.32
CA SER A 129 8.89 -0.60 11.02
C SER A 129 8.53 -1.34 12.30
N SER A 130 7.24 -1.57 12.51
CA SER A 130 6.69 -2.37 13.62
C SER A 130 5.45 -3.12 13.13
N MET A 131 5.06 -4.15 13.87
CA MET A 131 3.76 -4.81 13.70
C MET A 131 2.78 -4.43 14.83
N GLU A 132 3.20 -3.57 15.75
CA GLU A 132 2.36 -3.10 16.85
C GLU A 132 1.27 -2.15 16.34
N THR A 133 0.07 -2.35 16.85
CA THR A 133 -1.12 -1.56 16.53
C THR A 133 -1.73 -0.94 17.79
N VAL A 134 -2.49 0.13 17.57
CA VAL A 134 -3.35 0.76 18.56
C VAL A 134 -4.79 0.58 18.11
N ASN A 135 -5.66 0.18 19.02
CA ASN A 135 -7.09 0.15 18.77
C ASN A 135 -7.66 1.57 18.95
N ILE A 136 -8.20 2.14 17.88
CA ILE A 136 -8.75 3.51 17.85
C ILE A 136 -10.27 3.54 17.78
N GLY A 137 -10.94 2.38 17.89
CA GLY A 137 -12.40 2.27 17.88
C GLY A 137 -12.86 0.91 17.40
N ALA A 138 -14.13 0.83 17.05
CA ALA A 138 -14.73 -0.38 16.51
C ALA A 138 -15.65 -0.06 15.34
N LEU A 139 -15.71 -0.96 14.36
CA LEU A 139 -16.66 -0.91 13.27
C LEU A 139 -18.07 -1.24 13.75
N SER A 140 -19.08 -0.94 12.95
CA SER A 140 -20.50 -1.21 13.25
C SER A 140 -20.82 -2.69 13.57
N ASN A 141 -20.00 -3.60 13.05
CA ASN A 141 -20.08 -5.04 13.32
C ASN A 141 -19.29 -5.50 14.56
N GLY A 142 -18.73 -4.56 15.34
CA GLY A 142 -17.96 -4.82 16.56
C GLY A 142 -16.50 -5.20 16.32
N LEU A 143 -16.00 -5.24 15.09
CA LEU A 143 -14.59 -5.49 14.84
C LEU A 143 -13.72 -4.31 15.30
N PRO A 144 -12.56 -4.56 15.92
CA PRO A 144 -11.65 -3.49 16.33
C PRO A 144 -11.06 -2.79 15.11
N LEU A 145 -10.97 -1.47 15.16
CA LEU A 145 -10.25 -0.64 14.20
C LEU A 145 -8.84 -0.40 14.71
N CYS A 146 -7.88 -1.04 14.05
CA CYS A 146 -6.47 -0.99 14.43
C CYS A 146 -5.67 -0.10 13.48
N ILE A 147 -4.73 0.67 14.03
CA ILE A 147 -3.78 1.49 13.28
C ILE A 147 -2.35 1.22 13.74
N ASP A 148 -1.38 1.33 12.85
CA ASP A 148 0.04 1.30 13.16
C ASP A 148 0.38 2.27 14.30
N ARG A 149 1.11 1.80 15.32
CA ARG A 149 1.44 2.60 16.51
C ARG A 149 2.21 3.87 16.16
N TYR A 150 3.23 3.80 15.31
CA TYR A 150 4.01 4.98 14.93
C TYR A 150 3.20 5.99 14.12
N ALA A 151 2.29 5.50 13.26
CA ALA A 151 1.40 6.38 12.52
C ALA A 151 0.38 7.06 13.44
N HIS A 152 -0.13 6.34 14.45
CA HIS A 152 -1.04 6.89 15.46
C HIS A 152 -0.38 7.95 16.34
N GLU A 153 0.89 7.77 16.70
CA GLU A 153 1.66 8.70 17.54
C GLU A 153 2.14 9.95 16.76
N ALA A 154 2.00 10.00 15.45
CA ALA A 154 2.40 11.13 14.63
C ALA A 154 1.37 12.27 14.65
N ASP A 155 1.84 13.52 14.44
CA ASP A 155 0.95 14.69 14.32
C ASP A 155 0.14 14.69 13.02
N GLY A 156 0.56 13.88 12.02
CA GLY A 156 -0.16 13.73 10.77
C GLY A 156 0.34 12.54 9.97
N ILE A 157 -0.50 12.09 9.02
CA ILE A 157 -0.22 10.96 8.15
C ILE A 157 -0.37 11.39 6.68
N VAL A 158 0.66 11.13 5.87
CA VAL A 158 0.59 11.28 4.41
C VAL A 158 0.41 9.92 3.77
N LEU A 159 -0.70 9.76 3.07
CA LEU A 159 -1.05 8.53 2.37
C LEU A 159 -0.57 8.58 0.92
N ILE A 160 0.22 7.57 0.51
CA ILE A 160 0.67 7.39 -0.87
C ILE A 160 0.21 6.02 -1.34
N ASN A 161 -0.72 5.96 -2.29
CA ASN A 161 -1.20 4.70 -2.83
C ASN A 161 -1.75 4.85 -4.25
N ARG A 162 -1.97 3.72 -4.92
CA ARG A 162 -2.54 3.63 -6.26
C ARG A 162 -3.99 3.14 -6.21
N VAL A 163 -4.86 3.82 -6.96
CA VAL A 163 -6.22 3.33 -7.22
C VAL A 163 -6.18 2.30 -8.36
N LYS A 164 -6.80 1.16 -8.14
CA LYS A 164 -6.98 0.09 -9.14
C LYS A 164 -8.17 -0.79 -8.79
N PRO A 165 -8.77 -1.52 -9.73
CA PRO A 165 -9.79 -2.52 -9.40
C PRO A 165 -9.20 -3.66 -8.57
N HIS A 166 -10.02 -4.28 -7.71
CA HIS A 166 -9.65 -5.47 -6.95
C HIS A 166 -10.04 -6.74 -7.71
N THR A 167 -9.26 -7.80 -7.54
CA THR A 167 -9.47 -9.07 -8.25
C THR A 167 -10.58 -9.93 -7.66
N SER A 168 -10.88 -9.77 -6.36
CA SER A 168 -11.74 -10.70 -5.61
C SER A 168 -13.05 -10.08 -5.09
N PHE A 169 -13.19 -8.76 -5.11
CA PHE A 169 -14.43 -8.09 -4.73
C PHE A 169 -14.65 -6.80 -5.53
N LYS A 170 -15.89 -6.36 -5.58
CA LYS A 170 -16.34 -5.11 -6.21
C LYS A 170 -16.99 -4.21 -5.17
N GLY A 171 -16.86 -2.89 -5.33
CA GLY A 171 -17.50 -1.93 -4.47
C GLY A 171 -17.01 -0.50 -4.70
N LYS A 172 -17.48 0.43 -3.87
CA LYS A 172 -17.14 1.84 -3.98
C LYS A 172 -15.63 2.09 -3.81
N TYR A 173 -14.99 1.37 -2.87
CA TYR A 173 -13.55 1.44 -2.63
C TYR A 173 -12.95 0.03 -2.69
N GLU A 174 -12.20 -0.24 -3.75
CA GLU A 174 -11.54 -1.54 -3.96
C GLU A 174 -10.04 -1.49 -3.65
N SER A 175 -9.46 -0.27 -3.63
CA SER A 175 -8.03 0.01 -3.42
C SER A 175 -7.82 1.48 -3.05
N GLY A 176 -6.61 2.00 -3.24
CA GLY A 176 -6.30 3.40 -3.02
C GLY A 176 -6.18 3.77 -1.55
N LEU A 177 -6.42 5.04 -1.22
CA LEU A 177 -6.18 5.60 0.11
C LEU A 177 -7.06 4.94 1.18
N MET A 178 -8.35 4.71 0.89
CA MET A 178 -9.27 4.03 1.82
C MET A 178 -8.76 2.64 2.22
N LYS A 179 -8.30 1.85 1.26
CA LYS A 179 -7.70 0.54 1.56
C LYS A 179 -6.37 0.65 2.30
N MET A 180 -5.59 1.68 2.03
CA MET A 180 -4.35 1.94 2.77
C MET A 180 -4.65 2.22 4.25
N MET A 181 -5.65 3.04 4.55
CA MET A 181 -6.09 3.32 5.92
C MET A 181 -6.61 2.05 6.61
N ALA A 182 -7.58 1.37 6.01
CA ALA A 182 -8.23 0.21 6.61
C ALA A 182 -7.28 -1.00 6.77
N ILE A 183 -6.58 -1.39 5.69
CA ILE A 183 -5.80 -2.63 5.66
C ILE A 183 -4.31 -2.36 5.86
N GLY A 184 -3.77 -1.35 5.19
CA GLY A 184 -2.34 -1.04 5.21
C GLY A 184 -1.85 -0.65 6.59
N LEU A 185 -2.46 0.37 7.17
CA LEU A 185 -2.17 0.85 8.53
C LEU A 185 -2.65 -0.11 9.62
N GLY A 186 -3.69 -0.92 9.36
CA GLY A 186 -4.17 -1.93 10.29
C GLY A 186 -3.21 -3.10 10.53
N LYS A 187 -2.07 -3.14 9.82
CA LYS A 187 -1.07 -4.20 9.91
C LYS A 187 -1.68 -5.59 9.75
N GLN A 188 -1.03 -6.61 10.31
CA GLN A 188 -1.57 -7.98 10.29
C GLN A 188 -2.89 -8.08 11.02
N GLU A 189 -3.02 -7.44 12.17
CA GLU A 189 -4.19 -7.54 13.03
C GLU A 189 -5.45 -7.05 12.32
N GLY A 190 -5.45 -5.81 11.81
CA GLY A 190 -6.57 -5.26 11.05
C GLY A 190 -6.85 -6.06 9.78
N ALA A 191 -5.81 -6.39 9.00
CA ALA A 191 -5.97 -7.19 7.80
C ALA A 191 -6.61 -8.56 8.08
N GLN A 192 -6.20 -9.26 9.13
CA GLN A 192 -6.73 -10.56 9.50
C GLN A 192 -8.19 -10.47 9.96
N ASN A 193 -8.52 -9.49 10.80
CA ASN A 193 -9.88 -9.26 11.28
C ASN A 193 -10.84 -9.03 10.12
N TYR A 194 -10.46 -8.19 9.16
CA TYR A 194 -11.34 -7.85 8.04
C TYR A 194 -11.45 -8.99 7.01
N HIS A 195 -10.37 -9.73 6.74
CA HIS A 195 -10.44 -10.89 5.84
C HIS A 195 -11.32 -12.02 6.38
N ARG A 196 -11.41 -12.20 7.70
CA ARG A 196 -12.32 -13.19 8.33
C ARG A 196 -13.79 -12.94 8.02
N CYS A 197 -14.18 -11.69 7.73
CA CYS A 197 -15.54 -11.35 7.33
C CYS A 197 -15.88 -11.72 5.90
N GLY A 198 -14.91 -12.21 5.12
CA GLY A 198 -15.06 -12.60 3.73
C GLY A 198 -15.08 -11.42 2.76
N PHE A 199 -14.75 -11.68 1.51
CA PHE A 199 -14.63 -10.65 0.48
C PHE A 199 -15.96 -9.96 0.14
N LYS A 200 -17.10 -10.60 0.42
CA LYS A 200 -18.41 -10.02 0.17
C LYS A 200 -18.65 -8.73 0.96
N ASN A 201 -18.09 -8.64 2.17
CA ASN A 201 -18.26 -7.51 3.07
C ASN A 201 -17.07 -6.53 3.01
N MET A 202 -16.02 -6.86 2.27
CA MET A 202 -14.74 -6.13 2.29
C MET A 202 -14.87 -4.67 1.87
N SER A 203 -15.70 -4.37 0.86
CA SER A 203 -15.87 -2.98 0.39
C SER A 203 -16.52 -2.10 1.46
N GLN A 204 -17.52 -2.61 2.17
CA GLN A 204 -18.18 -1.89 3.26
C GLN A 204 -17.23 -1.68 4.44
N ILE A 205 -16.46 -2.71 4.80
CA ILE A 205 -15.46 -2.62 5.87
C ILE A 205 -14.39 -1.57 5.54
N ILE A 206 -13.89 -1.55 4.31
CA ILE A 206 -12.89 -0.56 3.87
C ILE A 206 -13.48 0.86 3.92
N GLU A 207 -14.72 1.06 3.51
CA GLU A 207 -15.38 2.36 3.55
C GLU A 207 -15.57 2.83 4.99
N GLU A 208 -16.07 1.98 5.85
CA GLU A 208 -16.31 2.31 7.26
C GLU A 208 -14.98 2.59 7.99
N ALA A 209 -14.02 1.67 7.89
CA ALA A 209 -12.71 1.83 8.55
C ALA A 209 -11.88 3.02 8.03
N GLY A 210 -12.08 3.42 6.79
CA GLY A 210 -11.38 4.56 6.21
C GLY A 210 -12.05 5.91 6.52
N ASN A 211 -13.27 5.92 7.05
CA ASN A 211 -14.00 7.13 7.44
C ASN A 211 -13.92 7.43 8.95
N LEU A 212 -13.49 6.48 9.76
CA LEU A 212 -13.25 6.63 11.19
C LEU A 212 -11.85 7.16 11.48
#